data_2896a98c0bf590fb9e0eae7f6fee7bcd
#
_entry.id   2896a98c0bf590fb9e0eae7f6fee7bcd
#
_cell.length_a   1.000
_cell.length_b   1.000
_cell.length_c   1.000
_cell.angle_alpha   90.00
_cell.angle_beta   90.00
_cell.angle_gamma   90.00
#
_symmetry.space_group_name_H-M   'P 1'
#
loop_
_entity.id
_entity.type
_entity.pdbx_description
1 polymer ?
#
loop_
_entity_poly.entity_id
_entity_poly.type
_entity_poly.pdbx_seq_one_letter_code
_entity_poly.pdbx_strand_id
1 'polypeptide(L)'
;MLHQICKSLLLPLFIGVAAQTHEVCAQDRFTVTFQSSSRCDMRAYVYDSVDIPPHFPGGDGAMVRFINNQRRYPSEAYHAGVEGRVVCSFIVESDGAISNIEVVRSVEPTLDAEAKRVISSMPAWEAGRINDNTVPVYCILAIPFRL
;
A
#
# COMPACT_ATOMS: atom_id res chain seq x y z
N MET A 1 -28.60 -40.36 -56.91
CA MET A 1 -29.23 -41.32 -55.97
C MET A 1 -28.99 -40.80 -54.59
N LEU A 2 -29.99 -40.14 -54.09
CA LEU A 2 -30.89 -40.62 -53.01
C LEU A 2 -30.13 -40.67 -51.68
N HIS A 3 -30.45 -40.03 -50.72
CA HIS A 3 -31.59 -39.55 -49.93
C HIS A 3 -31.02 -39.10 -48.61
N GLN A 4 -31.35 -37.86 -48.18
CA GLN A 4 -32.39 -37.58 -47.21
C GLN A 4 -32.09 -38.18 -45.82
N ILE A 5 -32.17 -37.52 -44.71
CA ILE A 5 -33.22 -36.77 -44.02
C ILE A 5 -32.60 -36.22 -42.74
N CYS A 6 -32.56 -34.92 -42.46
CA CYS A 6 -33.52 -34.15 -41.71
C CYS A 6 -34.03 -34.76 -40.40
N LYS A 7 -33.74 -34.09 -39.34
CA LYS A 7 -34.61 -33.73 -38.21
C LYS A 7 -33.76 -33.21 -37.07
N SER A 8 -33.74 -31.96 -36.81
CA SER A 8 -34.78 -31.21 -36.09
C SER A 8 -34.73 -31.39 -34.59
N LEU A 9 -34.58 -30.27 -33.99
CA LEU A 9 -35.03 -29.85 -32.64
C LEU A 9 -34.08 -30.04 -31.48
N LEU A 10 -33.74 -28.98 -30.92
CA LEU A 10 -33.99 -28.40 -29.61
C LEU A 10 -32.78 -27.67 -29.04
N LEU A 11 -32.91 -26.36 -29.09
CA LEU A 11 -32.19 -25.49 -28.14
C LEU A 11 -32.51 -25.94 -26.71
N PRO A 12 -31.56 -25.79 -25.83
CA PRO A 12 -31.81 -24.85 -24.76
C PRO A 12 -30.72 -23.80 -24.65
N LEU A 13 -31.22 -22.62 -24.48
CA LEU A 13 -30.56 -21.43 -23.97
C LEU A 13 -29.82 -21.76 -22.66
N PHE A 14 -28.51 -21.82 -22.72
CA PHE A 14 -27.70 -21.65 -21.54
C PHE A 14 -26.86 -20.42 -21.72
N ILE A 15 -27.28 -19.39 -21.00
CA ILE A 15 -26.47 -18.21 -20.68
C ILE A 15 -25.34 -18.71 -19.79
N GLY A 16 -24.25 -19.13 -20.42
CA GLY A 16 -22.99 -19.39 -19.75
C GLY A 16 -22.16 -18.11 -19.79
N VAL A 17 -22.12 -17.44 -18.66
CA VAL A 17 -21.11 -16.41 -18.41
C VAL A 17 -19.76 -17.10 -18.57
N ALA A 18 -19.12 -16.84 -19.70
CA ALA A 18 -17.74 -17.25 -19.92
C ALA A 18 -16.87 -16.40 -19.00
N ALA A 19 -16.49 -16.98 -17.86
CA ALA A 19 -15.36 -16.51 -17.10
C ALA A 19 -14.12 -16.68 -17.99
N GLN A 20 -13.70 -15.61 -18.63
CA GLN A 20 -12.39 -15.57 -19.25
C GLN A 20 -11.35 -15.53 -18.14
N THR A 21 -10.82 -16.69 -17.84
CA THR A 21 -9.58 -16.80 -17.10
C THR A 21 -8.46 -16.29 -17.99
N HIS A 22 -8.13 -15.01 -17.85
CA HIS A 22 -6.85 -14.53 -18.34
C HIS A 22 -5.78 -15.13 -17.45
N GLU A 23 -5.06 -16.10 -17.99
CA GLU A 23 -3.75 -16.48 -17.47
C GLU A 23 -2.86 -15.26 -17.54
N VAL A 24 -2.69 -14.58 -16.41
CA VAL A 24 -1.67 -13.56 -16.25
C VAL A 24 -0.37 -14.30 -15.96
N CYS A 25 0.49 -14.31 -16.97
CA CYS A 25 1.88 -14.73 -16.88
C CYS A 25 2.55 -14.06 -15.67
N ALA A 26 3.11 -14.91 -14.80
CA ALA A 26 3.83 -14.51 -13.61
C ALA A 26 5.00 -13.58 -13.97
N GLN A 27 4.86 -12.32 -13.64
CA GLN A 27 5.98 -11.42 -13.38
C GLN A 27 5.71 -10.78 -12.04
N ASP A 28 6.61 -11.03 -11.11
CA ASP A 28 6.62 -10.60 -9.73
C ASP A 28 6.39 -9.09 -9.59
N ARG A 29 5.13 -8.69 -9.55
CA ARG A 29 4.69 -7.39 -9.08
C ARG A 29 3.59 -7.64 -8.07
N PHE A 30 3.93 -7.44 -6.84
CA PHE A 30 3.01 -7.50 -5.71
C PHE A 30 1.93 -6.43 -5.90
N THR A 31 0.87 -6.79 -6.59
CA THR A 31 -0.29 -5.93 -6.78
C THR A 31 -1.20 -6.12 -5.57
N VAL A 32 -1.12 -5.23 -4.60
CA VAL A 32 -2.10 -5.19 -3.52
C VAL A 32 -3.38 -4.60 -4.09
N THR A 33 -4.32 -5.45 -4.47
CA THR A 33 -5.65 -5.04 -4.89
C THR A 33 -6.46 -4.68 -3.66
N PHE A 34 -6.60 -3.40 -3.35
CA PHE A 34 -7.59 -2.92 -2.39
C PHE A 34 -8.98 -3.02 -3.01
N GLN A 35 -9.78 -4.00 -2.59
CA GLN A 35 -11.22 -4.00 -2.84
C GLN A 35 -11.86 -2.95 -1.93
N SER A 36 -12.08 -1.76 -2.48
CA SER A 36 -12.89 -0.73 -1.85
C SER A 36 -14.36 -1.05 -2.05
N SER A 37 -15.03 -1.35 -0.96
CA SER A 37 -16.49 -1.41 -0.84
C SER A 37 -17.08 0.01 -1.01
N SER A 38 -17.81 0.20 -2.10
CA SER A 38 -18.94 1.15 -2.27
C SER A 38 -18.87 2.51 -1.60
N ARG A 39 -18.11 3.43 -2.20
CA ARG A 39 -18.48 4.82 -2.41
C ARG A 39 -17.58 5.36 -3.52
N CYS A 40 -18.17 5.98 -4.54
CA CYS A 40 -17.41 6.75 -5.54
C CYS A 40 -16.69 7.92 -4.84
N ASP A 41 -15.59 7.59 -4.19
CA ASP A 41 -14.62 8.57 -3.81
C ASP A 41 -13.60 8.58 -4.95
N MET A 42 -13.55 9.66 -5.71
CA MET A 42 -12.53 9.92 -6.73
C MET A 42 -11.18 10.16 -6.05
N ARG A 43 -10.85 9.34 -5.06
CA ARG A 43 -9.55 9.34 -4.42
C ARG A 43 -8.65 8.39 -5.15
N ALA A 44 -7.96 9.03 -6.04
CA ALA A 44 -6.54 8.83 -6.27
C ALA A 44 -6.14 7.36 -6.36
N TYR A 45 -5.85 6.98 -7.58
CA TYR A 45 -4.99 5.81 -7.80
C TYR A 45 -3.71 6.02 -6.99
N VAL A 46 -3.50 5.19 -5.98
CA VAL A 46 -2.25 5.17 -5.24
C VAL A 46 -1.26 4.35 -6.04
N TYR A 47 -0.15 4.95 -6.39
CA TYR A 47 0.89 4.31 -7.18
C TYR A 47 1.93 3.65 -6.27
N ASP A 48 2.31 2.44 -6.58
CA ASP A 48 3.42 1.71 -5.97
C ASP A 48 4.70 1.78 -6.81
N SER A 49 4.57 2.23 -8.07
CA SER A 49 5.67 2.41 -9.01
C SER A 49 5.55 3.77 -9.70
N VAL A 50 6.55 4.61 -9.54
CA VAL A 50 6.61 5.98 -10.04
C VAL A 50 7.98 6.27 -10.65
N ASP A 51 8.05 7.29 -11.53
CA ASP A 51 9.32 7.68 -12.16
C ASP A 51 10.28 8.30 -11.14
N ILE A 52 9.73 9.15 -10.25
CA ILE A 52 10.47 9.78 -9.16
C ILE A 52 9.76 9.43 -7.86
N PRO A 53 10.36 8.64 -6.96
CA PRO A 53 9.76 8.27 -5.69
C PRO A 53 9.66 9.47 -4.74
N PRO A 54 8.71 9.47 -3.79
CA PRO A 54 8.62 10.50 -2.78
C PRO A 54 9.84 10.49 -1.86
N HIS A 55 10.27 11.67 -1.41
CA HIS A 55 11.45 11.84 -0.58
C HIS A 55 11.14 12.63 0.69
N PHE A 56 11.79 12.23 1.79
CA PHE A 56 11.80 13.06 2.98
C PHE A 56 12.59 14.35 2.73
N PRO A 57 12.14 15.52 3.23
CA PRO A 57 12.89 16.77 3.10
C PRO A 57 14.29 16.64 3.66
N GLY A 58 15.30 16.88 2.84
CA GLY A 58 16.70 16.67 3.18
C GLY A 58 17.22 15.23 3.05
N GLY A 59 16.41 14.32 2.45
CA GLY A 59 16.80 12.96 2.09
C GLY A 59 16.79 11.97 3.25
N ASP A 60 17.22 10.74 2.97
CA ASP A 60 17.15 9.61 3.93
C ASP A 60 17.94 9.87 5.22
N GLY A 61 19.06 10.53 5.14
CA GLY A 61 19.85 10.87 6.33
C GLY A 61 19.13 11.83 7.28
N ALA A 62 18.35 12.77 6.73
CA ALA A 62 17.53 13.67 7.53
C ALA A 62 16.35 12.92 8.16
N MET A 63 15.74 12.00 7.40
CA MET A 63 14.66 11.14 7.89
C MET A 63 15.12 10.29 9.08
N VAL A 64 16.26 9.63 8.97
CA VAL A 64 16.81 8.81 10.07
C VAL A 64 17.08 9.66 11.31
N ARG A 65 17.66 10.85 11.15
CA ARG A 65 17.88 11.79 12.28
C ARG A 65 16.56 12.23 12.91
N PHE A 66 15.57 12.55 12.08
CA PHE A 66 14.23 12.93 12.54
C PHE A 66 13.60 11.81 13.38
N ILE A 67 13.59 10.58 12.86
CA ILE A 67 13.06 9.42 13.57
C ILE A 67 13.75 9.23 14.91
N ASN A 68 15.08 9.27 14.93
CA ASN A 68 15.84 9.09 16.17
C ASN A 68 15.59 10.19 17.21
N ASN A 69 15.36 11.44 16.76
CA ASN A 69 15.07 12.56 17.64
C ASN A 69 13.64 12.55 18.16
N GLN A 70 12.68 12.12 17.32
CA GLN A 70 11.25 12.13 17.68
C GLN A 70 10.79 10.88 18.40
N ARG A 71 11.47 9.75 18.15
CA ARG A 71 11.10 8.47 18.73
C ARG A 71 11.33 8.48 20.23
N ARG A 72 10.28 8.12 20.95
CA ARG A 72 10.31 7.89 22.40
C ARG A 72 10.12 6.40 22.65
N TYR A 73 10.89 5.88 23.59
CA TYR A 73 10.68 4.49 24.00
C TYR A 73 9.59 4.45 25.07
N PRO A 74 8.45 3.76 24.84
CA PRO A 74 7.42 3.63 25.85
C PRO A 74 7.97 2.90 27.09
N SER A 75 7.64 3.40 28.27
CA SER A 75 8.16 2.84 29.53
C SER A 75 7.76 1.37 29.72
N GLU A 76 6.57 1.00 29.28
CA GLU A 76 6.06 -0.38 29.38
C GLU A 76 6.92 -1.33 28.54
N ALA A 77 7.16 -1.01 27.27
CA ALA A 77 8.00 -1.79 26.39
C ALA A 77 9.47 -1.80 26.86
N TYR A 78 9.97 -0.69 27.43
CA TYR A 78 11.31 -0.60 27.98
C TYR A 78 11.50 -1.56 29.18
N HIS A 79 10.56 -1.55 30.14
CA HIS A 79 10.63 -2.44 31.32
C HIS A 79 10.39 -3.91 30.95
N ALA A 80 9.66 -4.17 29.90
CA ALA A 80 9.46 -5.52 29.38
C ALA A 80 10.61 -6.02 28.50
N GLY A 81 11.60 -5.17 28.18
CA GLY A 81 12.75 -5.52 27.34
C GLY A 81 12.36 -5.86 25.90
N VAL A 82 11.26 -5.27 25.38
CA VAL A 82 10.74 -5.58 24.05
C VAL A 82 11.48 -4.75 23.01
N GLU A 83 12.18 -5.38 22.11
CA GLU A 83 12.87 -4.78 20.98
C GLU A 83 12.29 -5.27 19.65
N GLY A 84 12.39 -4.47 18.58
CA GLY A 84 11.96 -4.90 17.26
C GLY A 84 11.90 -3.77 16.23
N ARG A 85 11.33 -4.10 15.08
CA ARG A 85 11.05 -3.13 14.02
C ARG A 85 9.56 -3.12 13.73
N VAL A 86 8.91 -2.03 14.02
CA VAL A 86 7.53 -1.80 13.59
C VAL A 86 7.55 -1.35 12.14
N VAL A 87 6.84 -2.07 11.27
CA VAL A 87 6.72 -1.71 9.87
C VAL A 87 5.36 -1.05 9.66
N CYS A 88 5.39 0.19 9.21
CA CYS A 88 4.19 0.94 8.88
C CYS A 88 4.13 1.22 7.39
N SER A 89 2.90 1.25 6.87
CA SER A 89 2.59 1.77 5.56
C SER A 89 1.87 3.10 5.69
N PHE A 90 2.02 3.95 4.69
CA PHE A 90 1.34 5.24 4.60
C PHE A 90 1.30 5.70 3.14
N ILE A 91 0.49 6.70 2.86
CA ILE A 91 0.42 7.33 1.56
C ILE A 91 1.05 8.71 1.67
N VAL A 92 1.96 9.02 0.76
CA VAL A 92 2.42 10.38 0.51
C VAL A 92 1.54 10.96 -0.59
N GLU A 93 0.73 11.93 -0.24
CA GLU A 93 -0.20 12.59 -1.15
C GLU A 93 0.53 13.47 -2.18
N SER A 94 -0.17 13.92 -3.20
CA SER A 94 0.39 14.77 -4.25
C SER A 94 0.88 16.14 -3.76
N ASP A 95 0.46 16.58 -2.60
CA ASP A 95 0.94 17.79 -1.90
C ASP A 95 2.07 17.49 -0.89
N GLY A 96 2.47 16.22 -0.75
CA GLY A 96 3.48 15.77 0.20
C GLY A 96 2.94 15.45 1.59
N ALA A 97 1.66 15.62 1.86
CA ALA A 97 1.06 15.24 3.14
C ALA A 97 1.05 13.72 3.32
N ILE A 98 1.13 13.29 4.57
CA ILE A 98 1.06 11.86 4.91
C ILE A 98 -0.37 11.51 5.32
N SER A 99 -0.91 10.46 4.74
CA SER A 99 -2.24 9.92 5.03
C SER A 99 -2.20 8.40 5.20
N ASN A 100 -3.30 7.84 5.67
CA ASN A 100 -3.53 6.38 5.74
C ASN A 100 -2.41 5.58 6.44
N ILE A 101 -2.00 6.01 7.64
CA ILE A 101 -0.93 5.35 8.40
C ILE A 101 -1.45 4.06 9.02
N GLU A 102 -0.90 2.91 8.60
CA GLU A 102 -1.26 1.59 9.10
C GLU A 102 -0.03 0.81 9.55
N VAL A 103 -0.19 -0.08 10.53
CA VAL A 103 0.86 -1.00 10.94
C VAL A 103 0.73 -2.29 10.15
N VAL A 104 1.72 -2.55 9.30
CA VAL A 104 1.81 -3.77 8.50
C VAL A 104 2.44 -4.91 9.29
N ARG A 105 3.44 -4.59 10.10
CA ARG A 105 4.10 -5.54 10.99
C ARG A 105 4.20 -4.96 12.38
N SER A 106 3.41 -5.49 13.27
CA SER A 106 3.37 -5.16 14.70
C SER A 106 4.51 -5.86 15.47
N VAL A 107 4.97 -5.22 16.53
CA VAL A 107 5.87 -5.81 17.52
C VAL A 107 5.15 -5.85 18.86
N GLU A 108 4.67 -4.72 19.32
CA GLU A 108 3.97 -4.55 20.60
C GLU A 108 3.10 -3.29 20.50
N PRO A 109 1.86 -3.29 21.05
CA PRO A 109 0.89 -2.21 20.85
C PRO A 109 1.40 -0.81 21.21
N THR A 110 2.23 -0.68 22.24
CA THR A 110 2.78 0.62 22.64
C THR A 110 3.85 1.12 21.68
N LEU A 111 4.68 0.22 21.13
CA LEU A 111 5.65 0.53 20.09
C LEU A 111 4.96 0.86 18.76
N ASP A 112 3.86 0.18 18.44
CA ASP A 112 3.07 0.43 17.25
C ASP A 112 2.42 1.82 17.28
N ALA A 113 1.86 2.19 18.46
CA ALA A 113 1.28 3.52 18.66
C ALA A 113 2.35 4.62 18.51
N GLU A 114 3.53 4.41 19.09
CA GLU A 114 4.64 5.34 18.98
C GLU A 114 5.14 5.47 17.53
N ALA A 115 5.24 4.35 16.80
CA ALA A 115 5.62 4.37 15.39
C ALA A 115 4.65 5.21 14.55
N LYS A 116 3.34 5.02 14.73
CA LYS A 116 2.31 5.85 14.08
C LYS A 116 2.45 7.32 14.43
N ARG A 117 2.68 7.64 15.72
CA ARG A 117 2.89 9.01 16.19
C ARG A 117 4.10 9.66 15.51
N VAL A 118 5.21 8.97 15.41
CA VAL A 118 6.43 9.47 14.75
C VAL A 118 6.16 9.78 13.29
N ILE A 119 5.51 8.86 12.55
CA ILE A 119 5.18 9.08 11.13
C ILE A 119 4.23 10.26 10.96
N SER A 120 3.19 10.36 11.80
CA SER A 120 2.23 11.47 11.73
C SER A 120 2.83 12.84 12.06
N SER A 121 3.96 12.88 12.76
CA SER A 121 4.69 14.10 13.09
C SER A 121 5.73 14.51 12.05
N MET A 122 5.90 13.73 10.97
CA MET A 122 6.83 14.07 9.89
C MET A 122 6.37 15.31 9.14
N PRO A 123 7.32 16.15 8.68
CA PRO A 123 7.00 17.26 7.79
C PRO A 123 6.48 16.75 6.44
N ALA A 124 5.89 17.63 5.65
CA ALA A 124 5.49 17.29 4.30
C ALA A 124 6.67 16.78 3.48
N TRP A 125 6.45 15.68 2.76
CA TRP A 125 7.43 15.03 1.90
C TRP A 125 7.45 15.69 0.53
N GLU A 126 8.52 15.47 -0.21
CA GLU A 126 8.52 15.74 -1.63
C GLU A 126 7.70 14.65 -2.33
N ALA A 127 6.63 15.05 -3.00
CA ALA A 127 5.68 14.11 -3.62
C ALA A 127 6.33 13.31 -4.75
N GLY A 128 5.89 12.07 -4.91
CA GLY A 128 6.26 11.25 -6.05
C GLY A 128 5.73 11.79 -7.37
N ARG A 129 6.39 11.47 -8.49
CA ARG A 129 6.01 11.98 -9.82
C ARG A 129 5.97 10.88 -10.87
N ILE A 130 4.98 11.04 -11.77
CA ILE A 130 4.87 10.29 -13.04
C ILE A 130 4.67 11.30 -14.15
N ASN A 131 5.53 11.31 -15.17
CA ASN A 131 5.48 12.26 -16.29
C ASN A 131 5.36 13.72 -15.80
N ASP A 132 6.18 14.10 -14.81
CA ASP A 132 6.23 15.42 -14.16
C ASP A 132 4.96 15.81 -13.35
N ASN A 133 3.93 14.97 -13.29
CA ASN A 133 2.78 15.20 -12.44
C ASN A 133 2.99 14.59 -11.07
N THR A 134 2.66 15.34 -10.01
CA THR A 134 2.68 14.81 -8.65
C THR A 134 1.53 13.84 -8.44
N VAL A 135 1.83 12.69 -7.84
CA VAL A 135 0.87 11.61 -7.63
C VAL A 135 0.96 11.08 -6.20
N PRO A 136 -0.15 10.58 -5.63
CA PRO A 136 -0.09 9.92 -4.34
C PRO A 136 0.62 8.57 -4.46
N VAL A 137 1.54 8.28 -3.53
CA VAL A 137 2.38 7.09 -3.55
C VAL A 137 2.29 6.32 -2.24
N TYR A 138 2.12 5.01 -2.35
CA TYR A 138 2.17 4.11 -1.21
C TYR A 138 3.61 3.85 -0.78
N CYS A 139 3.89 4.09 0.50
CA CYS A 139 5.21 3.94 1.08
C CYS A 139 5.19 2.98 2.27
N ILE A 140 6.31 2.30 2.47
CA ILE A 140 6.54 1.44 3.63
C ILE A 140 7.79 1.90 4.35
N LEU A 141 7.71 2.04 5.67
CA LEU A 141 8.81 2.46 6.51
C LEU A 141 8.92 1.57 7.76
N ALA A 142 10.13 1.11 8.04
CA ALA A 142 10.43 0.35 9.24
C ALA A 142 11.07 1.26 10.31
N ILE A 143 10.44 1.36 11.48
CA ILE A 143 10.96 2.11 12.61
C ILE A 143 11.57 1.12 13.62
N PRO A 144 12.90 1.16 13.81
CA PRO A 144 13.58 0.27 14.74
C PRO A 144 13.46 0.78 16.18
N PHE A 145 13.12 -0.12 17.10
CA PHE A 145 13.18 0.09 18.54
C PHE A 145 14.26 -0.84 19.12
N ARG A 146 15.29 -0.24 19.71
CA ARG A 146 16.41 -0.94 20.36
C ARG A 146 16.69 -0.29 21.69
N LEU A 147 17.01 -1.11 22.70
CA LEU A 147 17.41 -0.70 24.03
C LEU A 147 18.88 -0.32 24.09
#